data_2421eb9ed5a5fa7d87f492b462639cbe
#
_entry.id   2421eb9ed5a5fa7d87f492b462639cbe
#
_cell.length_a   1.000
_cell.length_b   1.000
_cell.length_c   1.000
_cell.angle_alpha   90.00
_cell.angle_beta   90.00
_cell.angle_gamma   90.00
#
_symmetry.space_group_name_H-M   'P 1'
#
loop_
_entity.id
_entity.type
_entity.pdbx_description
1 polymer ?
#
loop_
_entity_poly.entity_id
_entity_poly.type
_entity_poly.pdbx_seq_one_letter_code
_entity_poly.pdbx_strand_id
1 'polypeptide(L)'
;MKNFFLFIGIAISFVGCSLLGLNIARETPKKPSKLPKFTVEDSLIGYLSGDRDCYKPYYYELSIDFNIHKKSIEGVAKIHLLATKSFKTLMLNLHPNMQVRSIQYNGEEINYRRKFTGLWLDFKSQIDSGKQIILEIKYGGKPIVAKRPPWEGGFVWKKDKKGRPWIGVACEKVGANIWWPLKDHLSAEPDSMQMTFIVPKALTCVSNGKLIKEDSTETKKSFTYKVSYPINTYNATFYIGHFEHFSSGYAKIDNKRLHYYVLDYNLEKAREHFQQTRKIIQVYENTFGEYPFWRDEFKLVESPFEGMEHQTAIAYGNAYKNNAYGIDYIILHESAHEWWGNAISVKDYADIWIHEGMATYSEALFMEESMGHETYLNYLNFYGMLVKNKQNMEGPKDVNYWNYKDSDPYMKGALMMHSLRTCIHKDVVFFDILKSFYQTYKYQTVCTEDFIQMVNQKTGQDYHWFFKQYLNSRQVPKLVYYLDIKANSSDQVLYYKWENVAADFAMPVYITDVFGSAKMIYPSTTENSLKASGSYHMRIDTKCAYFASEIRKRP
;
A
#
# COMPACT_ATOMS: atom_id res chain seq x y z
N MET A 1 7.76 8.90 -16.31
CA MET A 1 8.05 8.28 -15.03
C MET A 1 9.37 7.50 -14.95
N LYS A 2 10.24 7.60 -15.95
CA LYS A 2 11.68 7.28 -15.77
C LYS A 2 12.33 8.11 -14.64
N ASN A 3 11.65 9.14 -14.16
CA ASN A 3 12.17 10.08 -13.16
C ASN A 3 11.72 9.79 -11.72
N PHE A 4 10.86 8.81 -11.47
CA PHE A 4 10.38 8.58 -10.11
C PHE A 4 11.44 7.84 -9.26
N PHE A 5 12.09 6.85 -9.83
CA PHE A 5 13.15 6.09 -9.16
C PHE A 5 14.57 6.55 -9.51
N LEU A 6 14.77 7.35 -10.58
CA LEU A 6 16.07 7.94 -10.90
C LEU A 6 16.48 9.04 -9.90
N PHE A 7 15.53 9.60 -9.14
CA PHE A 7 15.78 10.66 -8.14
C PHE A 7 16.31 10.15 -6.80
N ILE A 8 16.16 8.89 -6.46
CA ILE A 8 16.75 8.32 -5.23
C ILE A 8 18.27 8.19 -5.34
N GLY A 9 18.82 8.14 -6.57
CA GLY A 9 20.27 8.12 -6.84
C GLY A 9 20.97 9.50 -6.80
N ILE A 10 20.24 10.62 -6.74
CA ILE A 10 20.81 12.00 -6.81
C ILE A 10 20.98 12.64 -5.41
N ALA A 11 20.61 11.96 -4.33
CA ALA A 11 20.72 12.49 -2.96
C ALA A 11 22.17 12.71 -2.46
N ILE A 12 23.19 12.55 -3.30
CA ILE A 12 24.63 12.69 -2.90
C ILE A 12 25.08 14.16 -2.79
N SER A 13 24.31 15.15 -3.27
CA SER A 13 24.75 16.56 -3.24
C SER A 13 24.00 17.48 -2.30
N PHE A 14 23.11 17.00 -1.45
CA PHE A 14 22.25 17.85 -0.61
C PHE A 14 22.52 17.86 0.88
N VAL A 15 23.67 17.37 1.33
CA VAL A 15 24.11 17.54 2.73
C VAL A 15 24.34 19.02 3.09
N GLY A 16 24.39 19.92 2.11
CA GLY A 16 24.62 21.35 2.31
C GLY A 16 23.37 22.22 2.51
N CYS A 17 22.15 21.74 2.22
CA CYS A 17 20.92 22.57 2.30
C CYS A 17 20.19 22.56 3.65
N SER A 18 20.61 21.74 4.62
CA SER A 18 19.96 21.68 5.94
C SER A 18 20.22 22.90 6.83
N LEU A 19 21.11 23.81 6.43
CA LEU A 19 21.48 25.00 7.22
C LEU A 19 20.58 26.23 7.01
N LEU A 20 19.65 26.21 6.06
CA LEU A 20 18.85 27.39 5.68
C LEU A 20 17.37 27.21 5.97
N GLY A 21 16.87 26.53 6.91
CA GLY A 21 15.44 26.56 7.37
C GLY A 21 14.39 26.70 6.22
N LEU A 22 14.67 26.20 5.02
CA LEU A 22 13.80 26.33 3.86
C LEU A 22 12.56 25.47 4.06
N ASN A 23 11.43 26.10 4.04
CA ASN A 23 10.14 25.42 4.05
C ASN A 23 9.97 24.64 2.73
N ILE A 24 9.82 23.32 2.84
CA ILE A 24 9.89 22.41 1.70
C ILE A 24 8.49 22.13 1.12
N ALA A 25 7.42 22.51 1.82
CA ALA A 25 6.09 22.37 1.28
C ALA A 25 5.87 23.27 0.05
N ARG A 26 5.67 22.66 -1.12
CA ARG A 26 5.45 23.39 -2.37
C ARG A 26 4.08 24.04 -2.35
N GLU A 27 3.98 25.22 -2.98
CA GLU A 27 2.69 25.84 -3.23
C GLU A 27 1.75 24.90 -4.03
N THR A 28 0.47 24.98 -3.74
CA THR A 28 -0.55 24.24 -4.46
C THR A 28 -0.54 24.62 -5.95
N PRO A 29 -0.45 23.65 -6.88
CA PRO A 29 -0.49 23.95 -8.31
C PRO A 29 -1.78 24.66 -8.70
N LYS A 30 -1.68 25.71 -9.52
CA LYS A 30 -2.83 26.53 -9.99
C LYS A 30 -3.88 25.67 -10.72
N LYS A 31 -3.45 24.63 -11.46
CA LYS A 31 -4.35 23.74 -12.20
C LYS A 31 -4.35 22.34 -11.62
N PRO A 32 -5.53 21.79 -11.28
CA PRO A 32 -5.65 20.37 -10.88
C PRO A 32 -5.40 19.45 -12.07
N SER A 33 -5.00 18.22 -11.80
CA SER A 33 -5.09 17.14 -12.78
C SER A 33 -6.57 16.84 -13.05
N LYS A 34 -6.90 16.56 -14.31
CA LYS A 34 -8.23 16.08 -14.66
C LYS A 34 -8.34 14.60 -14.31
N LEU A 35 -9.43 14.21 -13.66
CA LEU A 35 -9.79 12.80 -13.53
C LEU A 35 -10.06 12.20 -14.92
N PRO A 36 -9.74 10.91 -15.13
CA PRO A 36 -10.15 10.20 -16.34
C PRO A 36 -11.68 10.13 -16.43
N LYS A 37 -12.20 9.87 -17.61
CA LYS A 37 -13.59 9.45 -17.76
C LYS A 37 -13.67 7.99 -17.34
N PHE A 38 -14.54 7.69 -16.41
CA PHE A 38 -14.81 6.33 -15.97
C PHE A 38 -15.69 5.60 -16.97
N THR A 39 -15.42 4.33 -17.16
CA THR A 39 -16.11 3.45 -18.10
C THR A 39 -17.06 2.51 -17.37
N VAL A 40 -17.87 1.78 -18.13
CA VAL A 40 -18.68 0.68 -17.57
C VAL A 40 -17.79 -0.40 -16.96
N GLU A 41 -16.59 -0.63 -17.51
CA GLU A 41 -15.64 -1.63 -16.99
C GLU A 41 -15.10 -1.22 -15.62
N ASP A 42 -14.79 0.08 -15.41
CA ASP A 42 -14.37 0.57 -14.10
C ASP A 42 -15.45 0.31 -13.02
N SER A 43 -16.72 0.52 -13.37
CA SER A 43 -17.85 0.22 -12.47
C SER A 43 -18.08 -1.29 -12.27
N LEU A 44 -17.78 -2.13 -13.27
CA LEU A 44 -17.91 -3.60 -13.13
C LEU A 44 -16.90 -4.20 -12.14
N ILE A 45 -15.83 -3.49 -11.81
CA ILE A 45 -14.86 -3.88 -10.79
C ILE A 45 -15.06 -3.05 -9.51
N GLY A 46 -15.23 -1.74 -9.62
CA GLY A 46 -15.28 -0.81 -8.49
C GLY A 46 -16.61 -0.77 -7.74
N TYR A 47 -17.74 -1.16 -8.33
CA TYR A 47 -19.05 -1.04 -7.70
C TYR A 47 -19.68 -2.39 -7.34
N LEU A 48 -20.12 -2.54 -6.10
CA LEU A 48 -20.86 -3.70 -5.64
C LEU A 48 -22.37 -3.45 -5.74
N SER A 49 -23.03 -4.09 -6.68
CA SER A 49 -24.49 -4.00 -6.85
C SER A 49 -25.10 -5.36 -7.16
N GLY A 50 -26.38 -5.53 -6.82
CA GLY A 50 -27.25 -6.64 -7.23
C GLY A 50 -26.54 -8.00 -7.31
N ASP A 51 -26.20 -8.40 -8.53
CA ASP A 51 -25.59 -9.69 -8.83
C ASP A 51 -24.18 -9.90 -8.25
N ARG A 52 -23.52 -8.85 -7.74
CA ARG A 52 -22.22 -8.92 -7.07
C ARG A 52 -22.32 -8.83 -5.54
N ASP A 53 -23.41 -8.28 -5.00
CA ASP A 53 -23.60 -8.07 -3.56
C ASP A 53 -24.43 -9.19 -2.91
N CYS A 54 -24.85 -10.19 -3.68
CA CYS A 54 -25.67 -11.28 -3.19
C CYS A 54 -24.88 -12.48 -2.64
N TYR A 55 -23.54 -12.43 -2.66
CA TYR A 55 -22.69 -13.53 -2.18
C TYR A 55 -21.35 -13.04 -1.63
N LYS A 56 -20.75 -13.85 -0.72
CA LYS A 56 -19.38 -13.69 -0.21
C LYS A 56 -18.56 -14.91 -0.60
N PRO A 57 -17.47 -14.77 -1.40
CA PRO A 57 -16.49 -15.84 -1.53
C PRO A 57 -15.71 -15.96 -0.23
N TYR A 58 -15.56 -17.19 0.29
CA TYR A 58 -14.79 -17.41 1.51
C TYR A 58 -13.58 -18.32 1.30
N TYR A 59 -13.53 -19.07 0.18
CA TYR A 59 -12.38 -19.90 -0.15
C TYR A 59 -12.25 -20.11 -1.66
N TYR A 60 -11.01 -20.10 -2.15
CA TYR A 60 -10.70 -20.44 -3.55
C TYR A 60 -9.71 -21.59 -3.62
N GLU A 61 -9.95 -22.55 -4.54
CA GLU A 61 -8.96 -23.52 -4.97
C GLU A 61 -8.62 -23.24 -6.45
N LEU A 62 -7.35 -22.94 -6.72
CA LEU A 62 -6.88 -22.70 -8.07
C LEU A 62 -5.88 -23.79 -8.48
N SER A 63 -6.00 -24.29 -9.71
CA SER A 63 -4.98 -25.13 -10.35
C SER A 63 -4.66 -24.54 -11.70
N ILE A 64 -3.40 -24.13 -11.92
CA ILE A 64 -2.96 -23.37 -13.09
C ILE A 64 -1.81 -24.10 -13.79
N ASP A 65 -1.99 -24.47 -15.04
CA ASP A 65 -0.98 -25.07 -15.90
C ASP A 65 -0.40 -24.04 -16.87
N PHE A 66 0.92 -23.83 -16.81
CA PHE A 66 1.61 -22.83 -17.62
C PHE A 66 2.18 -23.39 -18.91
N ASN A 67 1.79 -22.80 -20.03
CA ASN A 67 2.50 -22.99 -21.30
C ASN A 67 3.39 -21.77 -21.57
N ILE A 68 4.66 -21.86 -21.18
CA ILE A 68 5.59 -20.73 -21.26
C ILE A 68 5.89 -20.33 -22.71
N HIS A 69 5.98 -21.29 -23.63
CA HIS A 69 6.24 -20.99 -25.05
C HIS A 69 5.08 -20.22 -25.69
N LYS A 70 3.84 -20.62 -25.42
CA LYS A 70 2.64 -19.96 -25.95
C LYS A 70 2.24 -18.72 -25.14
N LYS A 71 2.88 -18.48 -23.99
CA LYS A 71 2.50 -17.44 -23.01
C LYS A 71 1.02 -17.52 -22.65
N SER A 72 0.57 -18.73 -22.32
CA SER A 72 -0.83 -19.04 -22.00
C SER A 72 -0.93 -19.89 -20.75
N ILE A 73 -2.11 -19.91 -20.16
CA ILE A 73 -2.45 -20.75 -19.03
C ILE A 73 -3.74 -21.52 -19.31
N GLU A 74 -3.86 -22.70 -18.72
CA GLU A 74 -5.12 -23.42 -18.54
C GLU A 74 -5.36 -23.56 -17.05
N GLY A 75 -6.57 -23.24 -16.58
CA GLY A 75 -6.89 -23.16 -15.17
C GLY A 75 -8.20 -23.87 -14.81
N VAL A 76 -8.23 -24.34 -13.59
CA VAL A 76 -9.45 -24.77 -12.89
C VAL A 76 -9.56 -23.94 -11.61
N ALA A 77 -10.69 -23.25 -11.43
CA ALA A 77 -11.02 -22.53 -10.22
C ALA A 77 -12.24 -23.16 -9.56
N LYS A 78 -12.10 -23.58 -8.29
CA LYS A 78 -13.25 -23.89 -7.44
C LYS A 78 -13.47 -22.71 -6.50
N ILE A 79 -14.66 -22.14 -6.60
CA ILE A 79 -15.05 -20.95 -5.84
C ILE A 79 -16.08 -21.37 -4.81
N HIS A 80 -15.70 -21.33 -3.55
CA HIS A 80 -16.58 -21.58 -2.42
C HIS A 80 -17.18 -20.26 -1.95
N LEU A 81 -18.48 -20.13 -2.04
CA LEU A 81 -19.17 -18.90 -1.68
C LEU A 81 -20.41 -19.14 -0.82
N LEU A 82 -20.69 -18.14 -0.01
CA LEU A 82 -21.89 -18.05 0.82
C LEU A 82 -22.87 -17.06 0.18
N ALA A 83 -24.11 -17.50 -0.09
CA ALA A 83 -25.19 -16.62 -0.48
C ALA A 83 -25.54 -15.68 0.70
N THR A 84 -25.32 -14.39 0.54
CA THR A 84 -25.67 -13.36 1.54
C THR A 84 -27.11 -12.87 1.37
N LYS A 85 -27.64 -13.00 0.16
CA LYS A 85 -29.03 -12.74 -0.24
C LYS A 85 -29.51 -13.86 -1.15
N SER A 86 -30.81 -14.08 -1.28
CA SER A 86 -31.34 -15.00 -2.27
C SER A 86 -31.13 -14.45 -3.68
N PHE A 87 -30.67 -15.28 -4.62
CA PHE A 87 -30.41 -14.88 -6.00
C PHE A 87 -30.69 -16.01 -7.00
N LYS A 88 -30.89 -15.66 -8.25
CA LYS A 88 -30.94 -16.60 -9.39
C LYS A 88 -29.81 -16.35 -10.38
N THR A 89 -29.21 -15.16 -10.31
CA THR A 89 -28.04 -14.79 -11.12
C THR A 89 -26.98 -14.22 -10.18
N LEU A 90 -25.71 -14.59 -10.36
CA LEU A 90 -24.56 -13.92 -9.76
C LEU A 90 -23.55 -13.52 -10.82
N MET A 91 -22.74 -12.50 -10.54
CA MET A 91 -21.70 -12.02 -11.44
C MET A 91 -20.32 -12.24 -10.85
N LEU A 92 -19.45 -12.91 -11.62
CA LEU A 92 -17.99 -12.97 -11.41
C LEU A 92 -17.29 -12.06 -12.41
N ASN A 93 -16.00 -11.82 -12.20
CA ASN A 93 -15.13 -11.13 -13.14
C ASN A 93 -14.12 -12.12 -13.74
N LEU A 94 -13.91 -12.07 -15.06
CA LEU A 94 -12.84 -12.76 -15.78
C LEU A 94 -12.54 -11.99 -17.07
N HIS A 95 -11.27 -11.63 -17.26
CA HIS A 95 -10.85 -10.85 -18.42
C HIS A 95 -11.17 -11.56 -19.75
N PRO A 96 -11.61 -10.85 -20.80
CA PRO A 96 -12.00 -11.46 -22.09
C PRO A 96 -10.93 -12.34 -22.77
N ASN A 97 -9.65 -12.10 -22.51
CA ASN A 97 -8.55 -12.95 -23.00
C ASN A 97 -8.56 -14.38 -22.42
N MET A 98 -9.30 -14.58 -21.32
CA MET A 98 -9.47 -15.86 -20.65
C MET A 98 -10.83 -16.45 -21.06
N GLN A 99 -10.79 -17.54 -21.84
CA GLN A 99 -11.98 -18.20 -22.34
C GLN A 99 -12.50 -19.21 -21.32
N VAL A 100 -13.78 -19.17 -21.03
CA VAL A 100 -14.47 -20.19 -20.23
C VAL A 100 -14.62 -21.46 -21.06
N ARG A 101 -14.23 -22.60 -20.48
CA ARG A 101 -14.40 -23.95 -21.07
C ARG A 101 -15.69 -24.59 -20.56
N SER A 102 -15.94 -24.53 -19.25
CA SER A 102 -17.15 -24.99 -18.60
C SER A 102 -17.35 -24.30 -17.26
N ILE A 103 -18.59 -24.16 -16.83
CA ILE A 103 -18.97 -23.73 -15.49
C ILE A 103 -19.93 -24.76 -14.93
N GLN A 104 -19.62 -25.33 -13.76
CA GLN A 104 -20.41 -26.37 -13.14
C GLN A 104 -20.84 -26.02 -11.71
N TYR A 105 -22.05 -26.38 -11.39
CA TYR A 105 -22.60 -26.37 -10.03
C TYR A 105 -23.27 -27.72 -9.76
N ASN A 106 -22.87 -28.42 -8.71
CA ASN A 106 -23.34 -29.77 -8.37
C ASN A 106 -23.20 -30.79 -9.53
N GLY A 107 -22.16 -30.65 -10.37
CA GLY A 107 -21.94 -31.52 -11.53
C GLY A 107 -22.76 -31.17 -12.76
N GLU A 108 -23.66 -30.20 -12.68
CA GLU A 108 -24.42 -29.70 -13.83
C GLU A 108 -23.83 -28.45 -14.42
N GLU A 109 -23.88 -28.34 -15.73
CA GLU A 109 -23.40 -27.14 -16.45
C GLU A 109 -24.37 -25.97 -16.25
N ILE A 110 -23.79 -24.77 -15.97
CA ILE A 110 -24.53 -23.52 -15.81
C ILE A 110 -24.37 -22.65 -17.05
N ASN A 111 -25.46 -22.08 -17.52
CA ASN A 111 -25.44 -21.06 -18.57
C ASN A 111 -24.84 -19.76 -18.02
N TYR A 112 -24.08 -19.06 -18.86
CA TYR A 112 -23.54 -17.76 -18.54
C TYR A 112 -23.66 -16.76 -19.67
N ARG A 113 -23.69 -15.51 -19.34
CA ARG A 113 -23.59 -14.36 -20.23
C ARG A 113 -22.31 -13.61 -19.94
N ARG A 114 -21.67 -13.05 -20.94
CA ARG A 114 -20.43 -12.29 -20.78
C ARG A 114 -20.55 -10.91 -21.40
N LYS A 115 -20.11 -9.88 -20.65
CA LYS A 115 -19.93 -8.53 -21.16
C LYS A 115 -18.71 -7.91 -20.48
N PHE A 116 -17.73 -7.47 -21.27
CA PHE A 116 -16.42 -7.02 -20.75
C PHE A 116 -15.79 -8.08 -19.83
N THR A 117 -15.38 -7.69 -18.62
CA THR A 117 -14.86 -8.61 -17.59
C THR A 117 -15.96 -9.37 -16.84
N GLY A 118 -17.22 -8.95 -16.95
CA GLY A 118 -18.34 -9.57 -16.21
C GLY A 118 -18.80 -10.90 -16.82
N LEU A 119 -18.95 -11.90 -15.95
CA LEU A 119 -19.56 -13.20 -16.22
C LEU A 119 -20.81 -13.35 -15.35
N TRP A 120 -22.01 -13.29 -15.94
CA TRP A 120 -23.27 -13.52 -15.25
C TRP A 120 -23.64 -15.00 -15.36
N LEU A 121 -23.74 -15.67 -14.23
CA LEU A 121 -24.08 -17.08 -14.11
C LEU A 121 -25.57 -17.19 -13.75
N ASP A 122 -26.36 -17.83 -14.61
CA ASP A 122 -27.81 -17.97 -14.46
C ASP A 122 -28.14 -19.37 -13.93
N PHE A 123 -28.62 -19.46 -12.69
CA PHE A 123 -28.99 -20.73 -12.04
C PHE A 123 -30.39 -21.18 -12.45
N LYS A 124 -30.60 -22.50 -12.62
CA LYS A 124 -31.92 -23.09 -12.94
C LYS A 124 -32.95 -22.76 -11.86
N SER A 125 -32.53 -22.82 -10.56
CA SER A 125 -33.35 -22.55 -9.40
C SER A 125 -32.76 -21.39 -8.61
N GLN A 126 -33.59 -20.73 -7.80
CA GLN A 126 -33.11 -19.74 -6.83
C GLN A 126 -32.17 -20.39 -5.82
N ILE A 127 -31.10 -19.70 -5.50
CA ILE A 127 -30.18 -20.00 -4.41
C ILE A 127 -30.61 -19.13 -3.21
N ASP A 128 -30.98 -19.77 -2.12
CA ASP A 128 -31.46 -19.04 -0.94
C ASP A 128 -30.33 -18.46 -0.11
N SER A 129 -30.58 -17.34 0.57
CA SER A 129 -29.67 -16.73 1.52
C SER A 129 -29.22 -17.73 2.59
N GLY A 130 -27.94 -17.69 2.98
CA GLY A 130 -27.31 -18.62 3.92
C GLY A 130 -26.79 -19.92 3.29
N LYS A 131 -27.11 -20.20 2.03
CA LYS A 131 -26.64 -21.41 1.35
C LYS A 131 -25.17 -21.28 0.94
N GLN A 132 -24.38 -22.29 1.24
CA GLN A 132 -23.02 -22.44 0.71
C GLN A 132 -23.07 -23.21 -0.62
N ILE A 133 -22.36 -22.72 -1.62
CA ILE A 133 -22.24 -23.35 -2.93
C ILE A 133 -20.79 -23.38 -3.39
N ILE A 134 -20.48 -24.35 -4.26
CA ILE A 134 -19.16 -24.48 -4.89
C ILE A 134 -19.37 -24.43 -6.41
N LEU A 135 -18.68 -23.49 -7.04
CA LEU A 135 -18.62 -23.41 -8.50
C LEU A 135 -17.30 -23.98 -8.97
N GLU A 136 -17.30 -24.85 -9.97
CA GLU A 136 -16.09 -25.26 -10.69
C GLU A 136 -16.07 -24.62 -12.07
N ILE A 137 -15.02 -23.86 -12.35
CA ILE A 137 -14.85 -23.15 -13.62
C ILE A 137 -13.55 -23.60 -14.28
N LYS A 138 -13.65 -24.20 -15.47
CA LYS A 138 -12.50 -24.51 -16.33
C LYS A 138 -12.35 -23.38 -17.33
N TYR A 139 -11.15 -22.88 -17.47
CA TYR A 139 -10.87 -21.72 -18.32
C TYR A 139 -9.44 -21.75 -18.82
N GLY A 140 -9.11 -20.91 -19.78
CA GLY A 140 -7.75 -20.77 -20.27
C GLY A 140 -7.61 -19.68 -21.31
N GLY A 141 -6.38 -19.30 -21.59
CA GLY A 141 -6.11 -18.26 -22.56
C GLY A 141 -4.74 -17.62 -22.41
N LYS A 142 -4.58 -16.46 -23.04
CA LYS A 142 -3.37 -15.64 -22.94
C LYS A 142 -3.67 -14.44 -22.04
N PRO A 143 -3.16 -14.42 -20.80
CA PRO A 143 -3.33 -13.27 -19.90
C PRO A 143 -2.75 -12.01 -20.51
N ILE A 144 -3.24 -10.85 -20.08
CA ILE A 144 -2.64 -9.57 -20.51
C ILE A 144 -1.18 -9.49 -20.05
N VAL A 145 -0.34 -8.92 -20.89
CA VAL A 145 1.07 -8.68 -20.59
C VAL A 145 1.22 -7.29 -19.98
N ALA A 146 1.92 -7.22 -18.87
CA ALA A 146 2.19 -5.96 -18.20
C ALA A 146 2.98 -5.01 -19.10
N LYS A 147 2.54 -3.75 -19.17
CA LYS A 147 3.25 -2.71 -19.94
C LYS A 147 4.37 -2.08 -19.12
N ARG A 148 4.12 -1.78 -17.87
CA ARG A 148 5.06 -1.18 -16.91
C ARG A 148 4.83 -1.76 -15.51
N PRO A 149 5.21 -3.04 -15.27
CA PRO A 149 4.99 -3.65 -13.98
C PRO A 149 5.84 -2.97 -12.88
N PRO A 150 5.30 -2.85 -11.65
CA PRO A 150 3.98 -3.29 -11.24
C PRO A 150 2.84 -2.32 -11.61
N TRP A 151 3.08 -1.04 -11.90
CA TRP A 151 2.08 0.05 -12.03
C TRP A 151 1.08 -0.09 -13.18
N GLU A 152 1.47 -0.72 -14.29
CA GLU A 152 0.57 -1.15 -15.35
C GLU A 152 0.66 -2.66 -15.42
N GLY A 153 -0.11 -3.31 -14.54
CA GLY A 153 -0.03 -4.73 -14.22
C GLY A 153 -0.34 -5.68 -15.37
N GLY A 154 -0.21 -6.95 -15.07
CA GLY A 154 -0.35 -8.07 -16.00
C GLY A 154 0.76 -9.10 -15.79
N PHE A 155 0.83 -10.08 -16.68
CA PHE A 155 1.90 -11.08 -16.69
C PHE A 155 3.20 -10.50 -17.22
N VAL A 156 4.30 -10.82 -16.56
CA VAL A 156 5.65 -10.45 -16.96
C VAL A 156 6.37 -11.71 -17.45
N TRP A 157 6.52 -11.84 -18.76
CA TRP A 157 7.20 -12.96 -19.41
C TRP A 157 8.62 -12.54 -19.80
N LYS A 158 9.52 -12.48 -18.81
CA LYS A 158 10.93 -12.12 -19.04
C LYS A 158 11.82 -13.34 -19.10
N LYS A 159 13.05 -13.11 -19.48
CA LYS A 159 14.17 -14.03 -19.32
C LYS A 159 15.20 -13.44 -18.37
N ASP A 160 15.82 -14.30 -17.57
CA ASP A 160 16.93 -13.91 -16.72
C ASP A 160 18.20 -13.64 -17.55
N LYS A 161 19.29 -13.25 -16.90
CA LYS A 161 20.57 -12.95 -17.59
C LYS A 161 21.21 -14.19 -18.27
N LYS A 162 20.78 -15.41 -17.91
CA LYS A 162 21.19 -16.66 -18.57
C LYS A 162 20.24 -17.06 -19.70
N GLY A 163 19.24 -16.24 -20.04
CA GLY A 163 18.26 -16.49 -21.10
C GLY A 163 17.13 -17.43 -20.72
N ARG A 164 16.99 -17.81 -19.46
CA ARG A 164 15.99 -18.76 -18.96
C ARG A 164 14.69 -18.03 -18.56
N PRO A 165 13.54 -18.73 -18.53
CA PRO A 165 12.28 -18.12 -18.13
C PRO A 165 12.36 -17.47 -16.73
N TRP A 166 11.84 -16.25 -16.61
CA TRP A 166 11.69 -15.50 -15.37
C TRP A 166 10.37 -14.73 -15.43
N ILE A 167 9.35 -15.25 -14.74
CA ILE A 167 7.96 -14.89 -14.95
C ILE A 167 7.34 -14.51 -13.61
N GLY A 168 6.43 -13.55 -13.63
CA GLY A 168 5.62 -13.15 -12.49
C GLY A 168 4.35 -12.44 -12.94
N VAL A 169 3.51 -12.08 -12.00
CA VAL A 169 2.28 -11.31 -12.24
C VAL A 169 2.16 -10.19 -11.22
N ALA A 170 1.62 -9.05 -11.65
CA ALA A 170 1.23 -7.95 -10.78
C ALA A 170 -0.20 -7.55 -11.14
N CYS A 171 -1.11 -7.55 -10.18
CA CYS A 171 -2.54 -7.40 -10.39
C CYS A 171 -3.14 -6.14 -9.75
N GLU A 172 -2.37 -5.36 -9.03
CA GLU A 172 -2.88 -4.14 -8.43
C GLU A 172 -3.55 -3.25 -9.49
N LYS A 173 -4.73 -2.74 -9.20
CA LYS A 173 -5.60 -1.96 -10.08
C LYS A 173 -6.18 -2.72 -11.28
N VAL A 174 -5.38 -3.51 -12.01
CA VAL A 174 -5.90 -4.27 -13.16
C VAL A 174 -6.82 -5.40 -12.73
N GLY A 175 -6.72 -5.83 -11.46
CA GLY A 175 -7.49 -6.90 -10.86
C GLY A 175 -6.92 -8.29 -11.17
N ALA A 176 -7.20 -9.25 -10.30
CA ALA A 176 -6.82 -10.65 -10.51
C ALA A 176 -7.67 -11.35 -11.58
N ASN A 177 -8.77 -10.75 -12.01
CA ASN A 177 -9.61 -11.24 -13.09
C ASN A 177 -8.84 -11.46 -14.40
N ILE A 178 -7.65 -10.91 -14.55
CA ILE A 178 -6.80 -11.11 -15.73
C ILE A 178 -6.30 -12.54 -15.89
N TRP A 179 -6.37 -13.38 -14.84
CA TRP A 179 -5.86 -14.75 -14.90
C TRP A 179 -6.68 -15.82 -14.19
N TRP A 180 -7.71 -15.46 -13.41
CA TRP A 180 -8.67 -16.41 -12.81
C TRP A 180 -10.03 -15.75 -12.54
N PRO A 181 -11.15 -16.53 -12.54
CA PRO A 181 -12.48 -16.00 -12.29
C PRO A 181 -12.71 -15.78 -10.80
N LEU A 182 -13.23 -14.60 -10.42
CA LEU A 182 -13.43 -14.22 -9.02
C LEU A 182 -14.47 -13.09 -8.88
N LYS A 183 -14.80 -12.76 -7.66
CA LYS A 183 -15.39 -11.46 -7.30
C LYS A 183 -14.25 -10.46 -7.15
N ASP A 184 -13.95 -9.73 -8.22
CA ASP A 184 -12.80 -8.81 -8.25
C ASP A 184 -13.17 -7.44 -7.67
N HIS A 185 -13.04 -7.33 -6.35
CA HIS A 185 -13.30 -6.11 -5.58
C HIS A 185 -12.44 -6.12 -4.32
N LEU A 186 -11.87 -4.97 -3.93
CA LEU A 186 -10.96 -4.90 -2.77
C LEU A 186 -11.58 -5.43 -1.48
N SER A 187 -12.88 -5.19 -1.25
CA SER A 187 -13.57 -5.70 -0.06
C SER A 187 -13.98 -7.18 -0.13
N ALA A 188 -13.64 -7.89 -1.21
CA ALA A 188 -14.06 -9.29 -1.41
C ALA A 188 -12.93 -10.29 -1.13
N GLU A 189 -12.26 -10.10 0.00
CA GLU A 189 -11.21 -11.02 0.46
C GLU A 189 -11.80 -12.37 0.88
N PRO A 190 -11.28 -13.50 0.35
CA PRO A 190 -11.58 -14.81 0.89
C PRO A 190 -10.88 -15.00 2.25
N ASP A 191 -11.45 -15.82 3.11
CA ASP A 191 -10.86 -16.12 4.42
C ASP A 191 -9.56 -16.95 4.30
N SER A 192 -9.38 -17.65 3.17
CA SER A 192 -8.19 -18.43 2.81
C SER A 192 -8.24 -18.86 1.35
N MET A 193 -7.11 -19.37 0.81
CA MET A 193 -7.08 -19.97 -0.53
C MET A 193 -5.99 -21.02 -0.68
N GLN A 194 -6.15 -21.89 -1.69
CA GLN A 194 -5.15 -22.85 -2.10
C GLN A 194 -4.84 -22.69 -3.58
N MET A 195 -3.57 -22.67 -3.92
CA MET A 195 -3.12 -22.49 -5.30
C MET A 195 -2.13 -23.58 -5.68
N THR A 196 -2.41 -24.28 -6.76
CA THR A 196 -1.50 -25.29 -7.36
C THR A 196 -1.01 -24.76 -8.70
N PHE A 197 0.30 -24.64 -8.84
CA PHE A 197 0.96 -24.17 -10.05
C PHE A 197 1.74 -25.29 -10.71
N ILE A 198 1.42 -25.58 -11.97
CA ILE A 198 2.03 -26.65 -12.76
C ILE A 198 2.95 -26.00 -13.79
N VAL A 199 4.24 -26.26 -13.69
CA VAL A 199 5.29 -25.65 -14.52
C VAL A 199 6.22 -26.69 -15.14
N PRO A 200 7.01 -26.36 -16.18
CA PRO A 200 8.05 -27.25 -16.70
C PRO A 200 9.01 -27.71 -15.58
N LYS A 201 9.44 -28.98 -15.60
CA LYS A 201 10.22 -29.65 -14.55
C LYS A 201 11.47 -28.89 -14.09
N ALA A 202 12.12 -28.18 -15.01
CA ALA A 202 13.35 -27.42 -14.72
C ALA A 202 13.12 -26.10 -13.94
N LEU A 203 11.87 -25.72 -13.68
CA LEU A 203 11.52 -24.44 -13.05
C LEU A 203 10.95 -24.66 -11.65
N THR A 204 11.14 -23.65 -10.82
CA THR A 204 10.51 -23.53 -9.50
C THR A 204 9.41 -22.48 -9.60
N CYS A 205 8.28 -22.72 -8.91
CA CYS A 205 7.24 -21.74 -8.72
C CYS A 205 7.11 -21.40 -7.24
N VAL A 206 7.08 -20.10 -6.92
CA VAL A 206 6.91 -19.56 -5.56
C VAL A 206 5.65 -18.72 -5.51
N SER A 207 4.88 -18.78 -4.41
CA SER A 207 3.62 -18.07 -4.26
C SER A 207 3.36 -17.65 -2.81
N ASN A 208 2.22 -16.99 -2.60
CA ASN A 208 1.69 -16.62 -1.28
C ASN A 208 1.44 -17.86 -0.41
N GLY A 209 1.47 -17.67 0.90
CA GLY A 209 1.17 -18.74 1.85
C GLY A 209 2.30 -19.75 1.97
N LYS A 210 2.02 -20.90 2.59
CA LYS A 210 2.97 -21.95 2.87
C LYS A 210 2.95 -23.02 1.76
N LEU A 211 4.12 -23.46 1.29
CA LEU A 211 4.22 -24.62 0.40
C LEU A 211 3.82 -25.88 1.20
N ILE A 212 2.73 -26.53 0.78
CA ILE A 212 2.20 -27.72 1.46
C ILE A 212 2.42 -29.01 0.67
N LYS A 213 2.66 -28.91 -0.64
CA LYS A 213 2.89 -30.08 -1.49
C LYS A 213 3.72 -29.72 -2.72
N GLU A 214 4.66 -30.59 -3.07
CA GLU A 214 5.39 -30.60 -4.33
C GLU A 214 5.29 -31.98 -4.96
N ASP A 215 4.86 -32.06 -6.21
CA ASP A 215 4.82 -33.28 -6.99
C ASP A 215 5.59 -33.10 -8.30
N SER A 216 6.06 -34.21 -8.90
CA SER A 216 6.83 -34.18 -10.12
C SER A 216 6.44 -35.32 -11.05
N THR A 217 6.32 -35.02 -12.33
CA THR A 217 6.22 -35.99 -13.43
C THR A 217 7.54 -35.98 -14.23
N GLU A 218 7.58 -36.70 -15.33
CA GLU A 218 8.75 -36.69 -16.24
C GLU A 218 9.04 -35.28 -16.80
N THR A 219 8.00 -34.48 -17.10
CA THR A 219 8.12 -33.20 -17.81
C THR A 219 7.69 -31.99 -17.01
N LYS A 220 6.93 -32.15 -15.94
CA LYS A 220 6.36 -31.05 -15.14
C LYS A 220 6.59 -31.24 -13.66
N LYS A 221 6.56 -30.14 -12.95
CA LYS A 221 6.44 -30.05 -11.47
C LYS A 221 5.16 -29.29 -11.11
N SER A 222 4.59 -29.63 -9.98
CA SER A 222 3.49 -28.85 -9.39
C SER A 222 3.82 -28.43 -7.96
N PHE A 223 3.48 -27.20 -7.62
CA PHE A 223 3.69 -26.59 -6.32
C PHE A 223 2.34 -26.15 -5.77
N THR A 224 1.92 -26.70 -4.63
CA THR A 224 0.67 -26.35 -3.96
C THR A 224 0.95 -25.50 -2.74
N TYR A 225 0.45 -24.29 -2.74
CA TYR A 225 0.53 -23.32 -1.65
C TYR A 225 -0.80 -23.16 -0.95
N LYS A 226 -0.77 -23.02 0.37
CA LYS A 226 -1.94 -22.72 1.22
C LYS A 226 -1.76 -21.36 1.85
N VAL A 227 -2.68 -20.45 1.55
CA VAL A 227 -2.85 -19.18 2.28
C VAL A 227 -3.86 -19.42 3.40
N SER A 228 -3.44 -19.18 4.64
CA SER A 228 -4.20 -19.53 5.86
C SER A 228 -4.90 -18.33 6.51
N TYR A 229 -4.82 -17.17 5.88
CA TYR A 229 -5.38 -15.90 6.33
C TYR A 229 -6.21 -15.25 5.23
N PRO A 230 -7.05 -14.28 5.56
CA PRO A 230 -7.65 -13.42 4.52
C PRO A 230 -6.57 -12.80 3.63
N ILE A 231 -6.88 -12.72 2.35
CA ILE A 231 -5.96 -12.16 1.35
C ILE A 231 -6.73 -11.31 0.35
N ASN A 232 -6.23 -10.10 0.09
CA ASN A 232 -6.74 -9.31 -1.02
C ASN A 232 -6.42 -10.02 -2.33
N THR A 233 -7.41 -10.14 -3.19
CA THR A 233 -7.31 -10.98 -4.41
C THR A 233 -6.25 -10.49 -5.39
N TYR A 234 -5.95 -9.17 -5.44
CA TYR A 234 -4.88 -8.66 -6.29
C TYR A 234 -3.48 -9.09 -5.82
N ASN A 235 -3.35 -9.42 -4.52
CA ASN A 235 -2.11 -9.93 -3.93
C ASN A 235 -1.83 -11.40 -4.22
N ALA A 236 -2.82 -12.17 -4.71
CA ALA A 236 -2.58 -13.54 -5.16
C ALA A 236 -1.62 -13.55 -6.35
N THR A 237 -0.45 -14.16 -6.17
CA THR A 237 0.67 -14.07 -7.10
C THR A 237 1.42 -15.38 -7.27
N PHE A 238 2.30 -15.39 -8.25
CA PHE A 238 3.29 -16.45 -8.45
C PHE A 238 4.57 -15.86 -9.08
N TYR A 239 5.67 -16.54 -8.84
CA TYR A 239 6.97 -16.28 -9.48
C TYR A 239 7.52 -17.59 -10.01
N ILE A 240 7.91 -17.62 -11.28
CA ILE A 240 8.46 -18.82 -11.94
C ILE A 240 9.86 -18.49 -12.46
N GLY A 241 10.84 -19.30 -12.07
CA GLY A 241 12.22 -19.09 -12.46
C GLY A 241 13.13 -20.22 -12.01
N HIS A 242 14.44 -20.04 -12.20
CA HIS A 242 15.49 -20.90 -11.64
C HIS A 242 15.91 -20.32 -10.30
N PHE A 243 15.09 -20.55 -9.28
CA PHE A 243 15.32 -20.03 -7.94
C PHE A 243 16.12 -20.99 -7.09
N GLU A 244 17.08 -20.42 -6.34
CA GLU A 244 17.67 -21.01 -5.14
C GLU A 244 16.91 -20.48 -3.91
N HIS A 245 16.77 -21.34 -2.92
CA HIS A 245 16.09 -21.04 -1.67
C HIS A 245 17.07 -21.05 -0.50
N PHE A 246 17.00 -20.05 0.34
CA PHE A 246 17.60 -20.07 1.67
C PHE A 246 16.68 -19.41 2.70
N SER A 247 16.94 -19.66 3.98
CA SER A 247 16.16 -19.07 5.05
C SER A 247 17.06 -18.68 6.22
N SER A 248 16.60 -17.68 6.97
CA SER A 248 17.20 -17.28 8.24
C SER A 248 16.21 -17.43 9.38
N GLY A 249 16.67 -17.83 10.57
CA GLY A 249 15.85 -17.85 11.77
C GLY A 249 15.47 -16.42 12.18
N TYR A 250 14.24 -16.24 12.64
CA TYR A 250 13.74 -14.98 13.18
C TYR A 250 13.46 -15.13 14.67
N ALA A 251 14.15 -14.33 15.51
CA ALA A 251 14.14 -14.43 16.96
C ALA A 251 14.57 -15.82 17.52
N LYS A 252 14.56 -15.98 18.85
CA LYS A 252 14.84 -17.26 19.52
C LYS A 252 13.64 -18.22 19.55
N ILE A 253 12.58 -17.90 18.79
CA ILE A 253 11.35 -18.67 18.77
C ILE A 253 11.47 -19.70 17.64
N ASP A 254 11.47 -20.98 17.99
CA ASP A 254 11.41 -22.08 17.04
C ASP A 254 10.21 -21.90 16.10
N ASN A 255 10.46 -22.10 14.80
CA ASN A 255 9.52 -22.04 13.67
C ASN A 255 9.24 -20.68 13.00
N LYS A 256 9.70 -19.55 13.52
CA LYS A 256 9.63 -18.28 12.76
C LYS A 256 10.86 -18.13 11.87
N ARG A 257 10.66 -18.16 10.58
CA ARG A 257 11.75 -18.04 9.59
C ARG A 257 11.39 -17.02 8.51
N LEU A 258 12.45 -16.33 8.05
CA LEU A 258 12.39 -15.49 6.87
C LEU A 258 12.94 -16.32 5.70
N HIS A 259 12.17 -16.45 4.65
CA HIS A 259 12.51 -17.24 3.47
C HIS A 259 12.87 -16.33 2.30
N TYR A 260 13.80 -16.75 1.50
CA TYR A 260 14.32 -15.99 0.36
C TYR A 260 14.43 -16.88 -0.85
N TYR A 261 13.84 -16.46 -1.96
CA TYR A 261 13.93 -17.14 -3.24
C TYR A 261 14.56 -16.20 -4.25
N VAL A 262 15.73 -16.57 -4.75
CA VAL A 262 16.55 -15.70 -5.60
C VAL A 262 17.06 -16.48 -6.81
N LEU A 263 17.35 -15.79 -7.90
CA LEU A 263 17.96 -16.44 -9.06
C LEU A 263 19.33 -17.02 -8.68
N ASP A 264 19.60 -18.23 -9.12
CA ASP A 264 20.76 -19.07 -8.71
C ASP A 264 22.10 -18.32 -8.66
N TYR A 265 22.31 -17.42 -9.59
CA TYR A 265 23.55 -16.64 -9.70
C TYR A 265 23.60 -15.39 -8.78
N ASN A 266 22.56 -15.11 -8.05
CA ASN A 266 22.49 -13.99 -7.11
C ASN A 266 22.54 -14.46 -5.64
N LEU A 267 22.66 -15.76 -5.38
CA LEU A 267 22.54 -16.37 -4.05
C LEU A 267 23.45 -15.71 -3.00
N GLU A 268 24.74 -15.58 -3.28
CA GLU A 268 25.70 -15.02 -2.32
C GLU A 268 25.43 -13.53 -2.04
N LYS A 269 25.16 -12.77 -3.10
CA LYS A 269 24.79 -11.35 -2.97
C LYS A 269 23.52 -11.18 -2.14
N ALA A 270 22.52 -12.04 -2.35
CA ALA A 270 21.27 -12.02 -1.61
C ALA A 270 21.46 -12.38 -0.13
N ARG A 271 22.30 -13.37 0.19
CA ARG A 271 22.60 -13.76 1.57
C ARG A 271 23.13 -12.60 2.41
N GLU A 272 24.01 -11.79 1.83
CA GLU A 272 24.54 -10.59 2.48
C GLU A 272 23.47 -9.50 2.57
N HIS A 273 22.85 -9.17 1.44
CA HIS A 273 21.95 -8.03 1.33
C HIS A 273 20.67 -8.18 2.17
N PHE A 274 20.09 -9.38 2.22
CA PHE A 274 18.82 -9.61 2.92
C PHE A 274 18.95 -9.75 4.45
N GLN A 275 20.16 -9.66 5.01
CA GLN A 275 20.34 -9.61 6.47
C GLN A 275 19.59 -8.45 7.11
N GLN A 276 19.40 -7.35 6.38
CA GLN A 276 18.67 -6.17 6.84
C GLN A 276 17.18 -6.45 7.11
N THR A 277 16.57 -7.44 6.44
CA THR A 277 15.15 -7.80 6.60
C THR A 277 14.77 -8.07 8.04
N ARG A 278 15.64 -8.78 8.78
CA ARG A 278 15.38 -9.13 10.17
C ARG A 278 15.18 -7.91 11.06
N LYS A 279 16.02 -6.88 10.91
CA LYS A 279 15.91 -5.63 11.67
C LYS A 279 14.65 -4.86 11.28
N ILE A 280 14.32 -4.85 10.00
CA ILE A 280 13.12 -4.17 9.49
C ILE A 280 11.86 -4.78 10.13
N ILE A 281 11.69 -6.09 10.04
CA ILE A 281 10.54 -6.78 10.66
C ILE A 281 10.49 -6.55 12.17
N GLN A 282 11.63 -6.59 12.86
CA GLN A 282 11.69 -6.36 14.31
C GLN A 282 11.23 -4.95 14.69
N VAL A 283 11.65 -3.92 13.95
CA VAL A 283 11.21 -2.54 14.20
C VAL A 283 9.71 -2.42 13.98
N TYR A 284 9.16 -3.01 12.92
CA TYR A 284 7.73 -2.97 12.65
C TYR A 284 6.92 -3.74 13.69
N GLU A 285 7.38 -4.91 14.13
CA GLU A 285 6.73 -5.64 15.24
C GLU A 285 6.71 -4.81 16.54
N ASN A 286 7.79 -4.14 16.88
CA ASN A 286 7.86 -3.28 18.07
C ASN A 286 6.91 -2.08 17.94
N THR A 287 6.78 -1.53 16.75
CA THR A 287 6.00 -0.31 16.49
C THR A 287 4.50 -0.61 16.37
N PHE A 288 4.11 -1.65 15.66
CA PHE A 288 2.72 -1.92 15.29
C PHE A 288 2.13 -3.15 15.99
N GLY A 289 2.96 -4.12 16.32
CA GLY A 289 2.58 -5.43 16.85
C GLY A 289 3.12 -6.58 15.99
N GLU A 290 2.93 -7.80 16.45
CA GLU A 290 3.47 -9.01 15.84
C GLU A 290 3.18 -9.09 14.33
N TYR A 291 4.15 -9.60 13.56
CA TYR A 291 3.99 -9.89 12.12
C TYR A 291 2.72 -10.74 11.88
N PRO A 292 1.82 -10.32 10.99
CA PRO A 292 0.49 -10.90 10.92
C PRO A 292 0.42 -12.34 10.40
N PHE A 293 1.37 -12.78 9.60
CA PHE A 293 1.20 -13.98 8.77
C PHE A 293 2.17 -15.12 9.08
N TRP A 294 2.61 -15.31 10.34
CA TRP A 294 3.63 -16.32 10.69
C TRP A 294 3.28 -17.76 10.28
N ARG A 295 2.00 -18.13 10.20
CA ARG A 295 1.60 -19.47 9.70
C ARG A 295 1.89 -19.67 8.21
N ASP A 296 1.92 -18.58 7.45
CA ASP A 296 2.15 -18.55 6.00
C ASP A 296 3.59 -18.15 5.66
N GLU A 297 4.42 -17.91 6.67
CA GLU A 297 5.84 -17.54 6.56
C GLU A 297 6.04 -16.15 5.91
N PHE A 298 7.21 -15.56 6.06
CA PHE A 298 7.61 -14.36 5.36
C PHE A 298 8.53 -14.74 4.19
N LYS A 299 8.26 -14.25 3.00
CA LYS A 299 9.10 -14.52 1.82
C LYS A 299 9.45 -13.24 1.06
N LEU A 300 10.74 -13.07 0.72
CA LEU A 300 11.18 -12.18 -0.35
C LEU A 300 11.49 -13.03 -1.58
N VAL A 301 10.93 -12.68 -2.72
CA VAL A 301 11.09 -13.41 -3.98
C VAL A 301 11.67 -12.49 -5.04
N GLU A 302 12.83 -12.81 -5.59
CA GLU A 302 13.43 -12.03 -6.66
C GLU A 302 12.52 -12.04 -7.90
N SER A 303 12.00 -10.88 -8.25
CA SER A 303 10.94 -10.70 -9.24
C SER A 303 11.43 -10.00 -10.52
N PRO A 304 10.78 -10.23 -11.68
CA PRO A 304 11.10 -9.55 -12.93
C PRO A 304 10.63 -8.09 -12.99
N PHE A 305 10.20 -7.50 -11.87
CA PHE A 305 9.79 -6.11 -11.68
C PHE A 305 10.23 -5.61 -10.31
N GLU A 306 10.14 -4.32 -10.05
CA GLU A 306 10.90 -3.63 -9.00
C GLU A 306 10.51 -4.03 -7.58
N GLY A 307 9.26 -3.87 -7.19
CA GLY A 307 8.69 -4.25 -5.89
C GLY A 307 7.19 -4.41 -6.00
N MET A 308 6.58 -5.15 -5.10
CA MET A 308 5.13 -5.29 -4.95
C MET A 308 4.81 -6.02 -3.65
N GLU A 309 3.82 -5.55 -2.94
CA GLU A 309 3.41 -5.97 -1.62
C GLU A 309 2.64 -7.31 -1.57
N HIS A 310 2.90 -8.23 -2.47
CA HIS A 310 2.20 -9.52 -2.48
C HIS A 310 2.30 -10.24 -1.13
N GLN A 311 1.18 -10.36 -0.43
CA GLN A 311 1.09 -10.92 0.92
C GLN A 311 1.93 -12.19 1.08
N THR A 312 2.85 -12.22 2.04
CA THR A 312 3.75 -13.36 2.35
C THR A 312 4.65 -13.85 1.21
N ALA A 313 4.66 -13.16 0.06
CA ALA A 313 5.50 -13.47 -1.10
C ALA A 313 5.92 -12.18 -1.82
N ILE A 314 6.54 -11.28 -1.06
CA ILE A 314 6.94 -9.93 -1.47
C ILE A 314 7.83 -9.99 -2.71
N ALA A 315 7.47 -9.22 -3.74
CA ALA A 315 8.29 -9.08 -4.93
C ALA A 315 9.52 -8.22 -4.64
N TYR A 316 10.69 -8.69 -5.01
CA TYR A 316 11.94 -7.97 -4.85
C TYR A 316 12.67 -7.84 -6.20
N GLY A 317 12.87 -6.63 -6.69
CA GLY A 317 13.54 -6.37 -7.98
C GLY A 317 14.48 -5.16 -7.98
N ASN A 318 14.97 -4.72 -6.80
CA ASN A 318 15.85 -3.55 -6.64
C ASN A 318 17.33 -3.82 -6.96
N ALA A 319 17.65 -5.01 -7.51
CA ALA A 319 19.02 -5.41 -7.87
C ALA A 319 20.04 -5.30 -6.71
N TYR A 320 19.56 -5.48 -5.47
CA TYR A 320 20.38 -5.47 -4.24
C TYR A 320 21.09 -4.12 -4.01
N LYS A 321 20.34 -3.02 -4.11
CA LYS A 321 20.87 -1.67 -3.93
C LYS A 321 20.31 -1.06 -2.65
N ASN A 322 21.17 -0.47 -1.87
CA ASN A 322 20.78 0.38 -0.75
C ASN A 322 20.64 1.85 -1.19
N ASN A 323 19.80 2.59 -0.47
CA ASN A 323 19.69 4.04 -0.59
C ASN A 323 20.87 4.75 0.12
N ALA A 324 20.85 6.07 0.17
CA ALA A 324 21.89 6.88 0.81
C ALA A 324 22.03 6.63 2.33
N TYR A 325 21.03 6.02 2.97
CA TYR A 325 21.05 5.64 4.39
C TYR A 325 21.55 4.21 4.62
N GLY A 326 21.99 3.52 3.58
CA GLY A 326 22.50 2.14 3.69
C GLY A 326 21.41 1.07 3.79
N ILE A 327 20.15 1.39 3.49
CA ILE A 327 18.99 0.49 3.56
C ILE A 327 18.35 0.33 2.18
N ASP A 328 17.93 -0.89 1.86
CA ASP A 328 17.13 -1.16 0.67
C ASP A 328 15.67 -0.73 0.92
N TYR A 329 15.25 0.32 0.20
CA TYR A 329 13.93 0.90 0.40
C TYR A 329 12.79 -0.02 -0.07
N ILE A 330 13.02 -0.90 -1.07
CA ILE A 330 12.03 -1.89 -1.51
C ILE A 330 11.75 -2.88 -0.38
N ILE A 331 12.78 -3.41 0.27
CA ILE A 331 12.58 -4.31 1.42
C ILE A 331 11.82 -3.58 2.54
N LEU A 332 12.20 -2.33 2.80
CA LEU A 332 11.59 -1.51 3.84
C LEU A 332 10.11 -1.24 3.56
N HIS A 333 9.80 -0.72 2.37
CA HIS A 333 8.44 -0.36 1.95
C HIS A 333 7.52 -1.57 1.84
N GLU A 334 7.91 -2.57 1.06
CA GLU A 334 7.08 -3.74 0.79
C GLU A 334 6.86 -4.61 2.04
N SER A 335 7.83 -4.62 2.98
CA SER A 335 7.62 -5.29 4.27
C SER A 335 6.62 -4.57 5.18
N ALA A 336 6.50 -3.24 5.09
CA ALA A 336 5.51 -2.49 5.86
C ALA A 336 4.08 -2.78 5.41
N HIS A 337 3.91 -3.10 4.13
CA HIS A 337 2.61 -3.49 3.59
C HIS A 337 2.05 -4.78 4.19
N GLU A 338 2.87 -5.64 4.80
CA GLU A 338 2.33 -6.80 5.52
C GLU A 338 1.38 -6.37 6.65
N TRP A 339 1.59 -5.20 7.27
CA TRP A 339 0.64 -4.58 8.22
C TRP A 339 -0.40 -3.72 7.52
N TRP A 340 0.04 -2.83 6.59
CA TRP A 340 -0.75 -1.77 5.95
C TRP A 340 -0.95 -2.05 4.46
N GLY A 341 -2.03 -2.72 4.10
CA GLY A 341 -2.32 -3.19 2.74
C GLY A 341 -2.67 -4.67 2.69
N ASN A 342 -2.02 -5.49 3.54
CA ASN A 342 -2.26 -6.93 3.62
C ASN A 342 -3.08 -7.31 4.85
N ALA A 343 -2.56 -7.10 6.06
CA ALA A 343 -3.33 -7.41 7.28
C ALA A 343 -4.51 -6.46 7.49
N ILE A 344 -4.35 -5.21 7.12
CA ILE A 344 -5.43 -4.22 7.02
C ILE A 344 -5.47 -3.75 5.58
N SER A 345 -6.52 -4.06 4.84
CA SER A 345 -6.72 -3.55 3.49
C SER A 345 -7.89 -2.57 3.41
N VAL A 346 -7.97 -1.81 2.31
CA VAL A 346 -9.05 -0.86 2.10
C VAL A 346 -10.21 -1.47 1.33
N LYS A 347 -11.42 -0.96 1.58
CA LYS A 347 -12.64 -1.37 0.87
C LYS A 347 -12.67 -0.85 -0.56
N ASP A 348 -12.00 0.28 -0.83
CA ASP A 348 -12.00 0.99 -2.11
C ASP A 348 -10.67 1.71 -2.32
N TYR A 349 -10.23 1.84 -3.56
CA TYR A 349 -9.03 2.60 -3.92
C TYR A 349 -9.10 4.09 -3.55
N ALA A 350 -10.28 4.63 -3.27
CA ALA A 350 -10.42 5.98 -2.73
C ALA A 350 -9.63 6.19 -1.43
N ASP A 351 -9.49 5.12 -0.64
CA ASP A 351 -8.82 5.12 0.67
C ASP A 351 -7.37 4.58 0.61
N ILE A 352 -6.77 4.43 -0.58
CA ILE A 352 -5.47 3.79 -0.79
C ILE A 352 -4.31 4.42 0.00
N TRP A 353 -4.48 5.64 0.50
CA TRP A 353 -3.49 6.28 1.37
C TRP A 353 -3.21 5.46 2.66
N ILE A 354 -4.17 4.62 3.10
CA ILE A 354 -3.98 3.71 4.24
C ILE A 354 -2.94 2.62 3.91
N HIS A 355 -2.89 2.14 2.66
CA HIS A 355 -1.81 1.25 2.23
C HIS A 355 -0.52 2.04 2.10
N GLU A 356 -0.48 2.98 1.17
CA GLU A 356 0.73 3.61 0.68
C GLU A 356 1.30 4.66 1.63
N GLY A 357 0.43 5.48 2.22
CA GLY A 357 0.84 6.52 3.16
C GLY A 357 1.34 5.95 4.48
N MET A 358 0.68 4.87 4.97
CA MET A 358 1.13 4.21 6.19
C MET A 358 2.41 3.39 5.96
N ALA A 359 2.55 2.69 4.82
CA ALA A 359 3.79 2.00 4.47
C ALA A 359 4.96 3.00 4.34
N THR A 360 4.75 4.11 3.64
CA THR A 360 5.76 5.17 3.51
C THR A 360 6.09 5.84 4.85
N TYR A 361 5.11 6.02 5.73
CA TYR A 361 5.37 6.53 7.08
C TYR A 361 6.14 5.53 7.95
N SER A 362 5.90 4.24 7.76
CA SER A 362 6.65 3.17 8.43
C SER A 362 8.14 3.20 8.09
N GLU A 363 8.50 3.57 6.85
CA GLU A 363 9.90 3.80 6.48
C GLU A 363 10.52 4.91 7.33
N ALA A 364 9.81 6.03 7.52
CA ALA A 364 10.30 7.13 8.36
C ALA A 364 10.44 6.71 9.83
N LEU A 365 9.49 5.93 10.36
CA LEU A 365 9.59 5.39 11.73
C LEU A 365 10.77 4.42 11.88
N PHE A 366 11.07 3.62 10.85
CA PHE A 366 12.28 2.81 10.85
C PHE A 366 13.55 3.67 10.89
N MET A 367 13.59 4.79 10.16
CA MET A 367 14.72 5.73 10.22
C MET A 367 14.86 6.35 11.62
N GLU A 368 13.74 6.70 12.26
CA GLU A 368 13.74 7.24 13.63
C GLU A 368 14.35 6.26 14.62
N GLU A 369 13.85 5.03 14.64
CA GLU A 369 14.30 3.97 15.56
C GLU A 369 15.77 3.56 15.31
N SER A 370 16.19 3.54 14.05
CA SER A 370 17.50 3.04 13.66
C SER A 370 18.60 4.08 13.61
N MET A 371 18.27 5.34 13.36
CA MET A 371 19.23 6.42 13.04
C MET A 371 18.90 7.74 13.75
N GLY A 372 17.84 7.78 14.55
CA GLY A 372 17.45 8.93 15.37
C GLY A 372 16.50 9.91 14.67
N HIS A 373 15.93 10.78 15.50
CA HIS A 373 14.85 11.70 15.14
C HIS A 373 15.23 12.71 14.04
N GLU A 374 16.47 13.16 13.98
CA GLU A 374 16.89 14.07 12.91
C GLU A 374 16.86 13.40 11.54
N THR A 375 17.25 12.13 11.46
CA THR A 375 17.17 11.34 10.22
C THR A 375 15.72 11.14 9.78
N TYR A 376 14.82 10.87 10.72
CA TYR A 376 13.37 10.82 10.48
C TYR A 376 12.86 12.13 9.87
N LEU A 377 13.18 13.27 10.46
CA LEU A 377 12.76 14.58 9.94
C LEU A 377 13.34 14.87 8.54
N ASN A 378 14.60 14.54 8.31
CA ASN A 378 15.24 14.74 7.00
C ASN A 378 14.64 13.83 5.93
N TYR A 379 14.27 12.60 6.30
CA TYR A 379 13.59 11.64 5.41
C TYR A 379 12.21 12.16 4.97
N LEU A 380 11.40 12.62 5.91
CA LEU A 380 10.09 13.22 5.62
C LEU A 380 10.19 14.55 4.84
N ASN A 381 11.18 15.38 5.16
CA ASN A 381 11.44 16.60 4.41
C ASN A 381 11.75 16.33 2.94
N PHE A 382 12.52 15.27 2.64
CA PHE A 382 12.76 14.85 1.27
C PHE A 382 11.44 14.49 0.57
N TYR A 383 10.55 13.77 1.24
CA TYR A 383 9.22 13.47 0.69
C TYR A 383 8.37 14.71 0.45
N GLY A 384 8.44 15.71 1.32
CA GLY A 384 7.79 17.00 1.12
C GLY A 384 8.14 17.68 -0.20
N MET A 385 9.37 17.53 -0.69
CA MET A 385 9.79 18.04 -2.00
C MET A 385 9.15 17.33 -3.19
N LEU A 386 8.68 16.10 -3.00
CA LEU A 386 8.12 15.25 -4.06
C LEU A 386 6.61 15.40 -4.18
N VAL A 387 5.91 15.87 -3.15
CA VAL A 387 4.45 16.08 -3.14
C VAL A 387 4.04 17.07 -4.24
N LYS A 388 2.97 16.75 -4.95
CA LYS A 388 2.52 17.52 -6.11
C LYS A 388 1.22 18.28 -5.90
N ASN A 389 0.35 17.83 -4.99
CA ASN A 389 -0.95 18.45 -4.70
C ASN A 389 -1.81 18.75 -5.95
N LYS A 390 -1.79 17.86 -6.94
CA LYS A 390 -2.56 18.03 -8.18
C LYS A 390 -3.98 17.49 -8.07
N GLN A 391 -4.21 16.54 -7.18
CA GLN A 391 -5.51 15.93 -6.90
C GLN A 391 -5.73 15.86 -5.38
N ASN A 392 -6.95 15.58 -4.97
CA ASN A 392 -7.21 15.14 -3.61
C ASN A 392 -6.56 13.76 -3.40
N MET A 393 -6.17 13.43 -2.17
CA MET A 393 -5.67 12.08 -1.87
C MET A 393 -6.81 11.06 -1.84
N GLU A 394 -7.93 11.41 -1.22
CA GLU A 394 -9.14 10.59 -1.33
C GLU A 394 -9.61 10.61 -2.77
N GLY A 395 -9.69 9.43 -3.37
CA GLY A 395 -10.14 9.24 -4.74
C GLY A 395 -11.66 9.20 -4.90
N PRO A 396 -12.15 9.08 -6.14
CA PRO A 396 -13.56 8.76 -6.38
C PRO A 396 -13.84 7.32 -5.97
N LYS A 397 -14.98 7.11 -5.29
CA LYS A 397 -15.44 5.79 -4.82
C LYS A 397 -16.14 5.00 -5.93
N ASP A 398 -16.19 3.70 -5.79
CA ASP A 398 -16.94 2.75 -6.64
C ASP A 398 -16.50 2.70 -8.12
N VAL A 399 -15.28 3.08 -8.44
CA VAL A 399 -14.79 3.19 -9.82
C VAL A 399 -13.42 2.56 -10.08
N ASN A 400 -12.91 1.74 -9.20
CA ASN A 400 -11.62 1.06 -9.35
C ASN A 400 -10.49 1.97 -9.85
N TYR A 401 -10.33 3.13 -9.20
CA TYR A 401 -9.37 4.15 -9.62
C TYR A 401 -8.53 4.70 -8.49
N TRP A 402 -7.23 4.74 -8.69
CA TRP A 402 -6.33 5.61 -7.96
C TRP A 402 -5.24 6.18 -8.88
N ASN A 403 -4.63 7.27 -8.45
CA ASN A 403 -3.72 8.03 -9.30
C ASN A 403 -2.25 7.70 -9.05
N TYR A 404 -1.72 6.74 -9.77
CA TYR A 404 -0.29 6.39 -9.73
C TYR A 404 0.67 7.52 -10.16
N LYS A 405 0.16 8.57 -10.82
CA LYS A 405 1.03 9.59 -11.43
C LYS A 405 1.55 10.62 -10.43
N ASP A 406 0.80 10.87 -9.37
CA ASP A 406 1.12 11.96 -8.44
C ASP A 406 1.92 11.50 -7.22
N SER A 407 1.91 10.25 -6.85
CA SER A 407 2.57 9.69 -5.64
C SER A 407 2.17 10.38 -4.33
N ASP A 408 1.16 11.23 -4.36
CA ASP A 408 0.69 11.95 -3.18
C ASP A 408 0.11 11.01 -2.11
N PRO A 409 -0.59 9.89 -2.45
CA PRO A 409 -1.00 8.90 -1.46
C PRO A 409 0.17 8.35 -0.62
N TYR A 410 1.36 8.20 -1.21
CA TYR A 410 2.60 7.81 -0.54
C TYR A 410 3.14 8.95 0.33
N MET A 411 3.70 9.98 -0.33
CA MET A 411 4.49 11.03 0.31
C MET A 411 3.64 11.96 1.16
N LYS A 412 2.52 12.47 0.61
CA LYS A 412 1.62 13.33 1.37
C LYS A 412 0.89 12.55 2.47
N GLY A 413 0.60 11.24 2.23
CA GLY A 413 0.07 10.33 3.22
C GLY A 413 1.00 10.21 4.43
N ALA A 414 2.29 9.95 4.22
CA ALA A 414 3.28 9.90 5.29
C ALA A 414 3.43 11.23 6.02
N LEU A 415 3.43 12.35 5.30
CA LEU A 415 3.50 13.70 5.89
C LEU A 415 2.22 14.08 6.67
N MET A 416 1.07 13.57 6.25
CA MET A 416 -0.18 13.69 7.01
C MET A 416 -0.06 12.94 8.35
N MET A 417 0.45 11.72 8.36
CA MET A 417 0.67 10.96 9.59
C MET A 417 1.66 11.65 10.53
N HIS A 418 2.74 12.22 9.99
CA HIS A 418 3.67 13.05 10.74
C HIS A 418 2.98 14.28 11.36
N SER A 419 2.16 14.99 10.58
CA SER A 419 1.38 16.14 11.05
C SER A 419 0.36 15.75 12.12
N LEU A 420 -0.27 14.58 11.98
CA LEU A 420 -1.18 14.02 12.99
C LEU A 420 -0.43 13.77 14.33
N ARG A 421 0.76 13.17 14.27
CA ARG A 421 1.61 12.97 15.45
C ARG A 421 1.89 14.29 16.19
N THR A 422 2.19 15.35 15.44
CA THR A 422 2.35 16.70 15.97
C THR A 422 1.07 17.25 16.59
N CYS A 423 -0.08 17.06 15.93
CA CYS A 423 -1.37 17.51 16.46
C CYS A 423 -1.76 16.81 17.77
N ILE A 424 -1.50 15.51 17.87
CA ILE A 424 -1.76 14.71 19.08
C ILE A 424 -0.80 15.09 20.21
N HIS A 425 0.42 15.51 19.88
CA HIS A 425 1.44 16.00 20.81
C HIS A 425 1.80 15.05 21.98
N LYS A 426 1.47 13.78 21.85
CA LYS A 426 1.77 12.72 22.83
C LYS A 426 2.10 11.44 22.09
N ASP A 427 3.36 11.11 21.95
CA ASP A 427 3.84 9.92 21.24
C ASP A 427 3.19 8.64 21.77
N VAL A 428 3.02 8.51 23.08
CA VAL A 428 2.37 7.35 23.68
C VAL A 428 0.95 7.16 23.12
N VAL A 429 0.19 8.24 22.96
CA VAL A 429 -1.18 8.19 22.41
C VAL A 429 -1.13 7.90 20.91
N PHE A 430 -0.23 8.54 20.17
CA PHE A 430 -0.08 8.33 18.75
C PHE A 430 0.28 6.87 18.41
N PHE A 431 1.28 6.30 19.08
CA PHE A 431 1.66 4.90 18.86
C PHE A 431 0.61 3.91 19.38
N ASP A 432 -0.14 4.25 20.44
CA ASP A 432 -1.28 3.46 20.86
C ASP A 432 -2.41 3.44 19.81
N ILE A 433 -2.64 4.56 19.09
CA ILE A 433 -3.58 4.59 17.97
C ILE A 433 -3.16 3.58 16.88
N LEU A 434 -1.89 3.61 16.45
CA LEU A 434 -1.41 2.70 15.41
C LEU A 434 -1.53 1.24 15.83
N LYS A 435 -1.10 0.90 17.06
CA LYS A 435 -1.20 -0.46 17.60
C LYS A 435 -2.66 -0.92 17.74
N SER A 436 -3.52 -0.04 18.26
CA SER A 436 -4.94 -0.36 18.46
C SER A 436 -5.67 -0.52 17.13
N PHE A 437 -5.37 0.33 16.14
CA PHE A 437 -5.94 0.20 14.81
C PHE A 437 -5.55 -1.13 14.17
N TYR A 438 -4.26 -1.50 14.23
CA TYR A 438 -3.80 -2.80 13.77
C TYR A 438 -4.48 -3.96 14.51
N GLN A 439 -4.53 -3.95 15.83
CA GLN A 439 -5.11 -5.05 16.61
C GLN A 439 -6.63 -5.21 16.37
N THR A 440 -7.33 -4.10 16.16
CA THR A 440 -8.79 -4.10 15.95
C THR A 440 -9.15 -4.58 14.55
N TYR A 441 -8.41 -4.15 13.54
CA TYR A 441 -8.80 -4.32 12.14
C TYR A 441 -7.93 -5.31 11.35
N LYS A 442 -6.93 -5.94 11.96
CA LYS A 442 -6.14 -6.97 11.27
C LYS A 442 -7.06 -8.07 10.69
N TYR A 443 -6.80 -8.43 9.45
CA TYR A 443 -7.59 -9.37 8.64
C TYR A 443 -8.99 -8.84 8.25
N GLN A 444 -9.12 -7.52 8.15
CA GLN A 444 -10.36 -6.87 7.76
C GLN A 444 -10.09 -5.76 6.74
N THR A 445 -11.12 -5.40 5.99
CA THR A 445 -11.11 -4.25 5.10
C THR A 445 -11.70 -3.03 5.79
N VAL A 446 -11.03 -1.87 5.65
CA VAL A 446 -11.37 -0.61 6.31
C VAL A 446 -11.61 0.52 5.30
N CYS A 447 -12.10 1.64 5.77
CA CYS A 447 -12.09 2.92 5.07
C CYS A 447 -11.46 4.01 5.95
N THR A 448 -11.24 5.19 5.39
CA THR A 448 -10.69 6.36 6.10
C THR A 448 -11.43 6.66 7.40
N GLU A 449 -12.76 6.54 7.40
CA GLU A 449 -13.58 6.82 8.58
C GLU A 449 -13.25 5.90 9.75
N ASP A 450 -12.95 4.61 9.50
CA ASP A 450 -12.57 3.65 10.55
C ASP A 450 -11.29 4.12 11.28
N PHE A 451 -10.34 4.72 10.56
CA PHE A 451 -9.13 5.28 11.16
C PHE A 451 -9.39 6.59 11.92
N ILE A 452 -10.22 7.49 11.38
CA ILE A 452 -10.62 8.74 12.05
C ILE A 452 -11.31 8.43 13.37
N GLN A 453 -12.22 7.47 13.39
CA GLN A 453 -12.92 7.06 14.62
C GLN A 453 -11.94 6.52 15.68
N MET A 454 -10.92 5.75 15.27
CA MET A 454 -9.88 5.29 16.20
C MET A 454 -9.10 6.48 16.79
N VAL A 455 -8.72 7.45 15.96
CA VAL A 455 -8.03 8.68 16.42
C VAL A 455 -8.91 9.45 17.41
N ASN A 456 -10.17 9.66 17.07
CA ASN A 456 -11.12 10.40 17.91
C ASN A 456 -11.34 9.70 19.26
N GLN A 457 -11.51 8.38 19.24
CA GLN A 457 -11.68 7.59 20.45
C GLN A 457 -10.47 7.66 21.39
N LYS A 458 -9.26 7.56 20.85
CA LYS A 458 -8.02 7.55 21.66
C LYS A 458 -7.61 8.93 22.18
N THR A 459 -7.95 9.97 21.44
CA THR A 459 -7.62 11.37 21.81
C THR A 459 -8.72 12.05 22.63
N GLY A 460 -9.96 11.58 22.51
CA GLY A 460 -11.14 12.25 23.06
C GLY A 460 -11.53 13.54 22.32
N GLN A 461 -11.02 13.76 21.10
CA GLN A 461 -11.24 14.95 20.29
C GLN A 461 -11.67 14.57 18.87
N ASP A 462 -12.33 15.47 18.17
CA ASP A 462 -12.70 15.29 16.78
C ASP A 462 -11.59 15.76 15.83
N TYR A 463 -11.09 14.86 14.99
CA TYR A 463 -10.04 15.11 13.99
C TYR A 463 -10.56 15.14 12.55
N HIS A 464 -11.87 15.14 12.30
CA HIS A 464 -12.42 15.21 10.93
C HIS A 464 -11.91 16.43 10.16
N TRP A 465 -11.77 17.58 10.82
CA TRP A 465 -11.22 18.81 10.23
C TRP A 465 -9.80 18.61 9.69
N PHE A 466 -8.98 17.81 10.39
CA PHE A 466 -7.60 17.52 10.04
C PHE A 466 -7.54 16.64 8.77
N PHE A 467 -8.24 15.50 8.79
CA PHE A 467 -8.26 14.58 7.65
C PHE A 467 -8.89 15.22 6.42
N LYS A 468 -9.98 15.99 6.57
CA LYS A 468 -10.60 16.75 5.49
C LYS A 468 -9.60 17.68 4.80
N GLN A 469 -8.74 18.39 5.54
CA GLN A 469 -7.73 19.28 4.97
C GLN A 469 -6.73 18.52 4.12
N TYR A 470 -6.22 17.39 4.59
CA TYR A 470 -5.15 16.66 3.90
C TYR A 470 -5.67 15.72 2.81
N LEU A 471 -6.82 15.08 3.01
CA LEU A 471 -7.39 14.10 2.08
C LEU A 471 -8.24 14.74 0.98
N ASN A 472 -9.11 15.68 1.36
CA ASN A 472 -10.11 16.24 0.46
C ASN A 472 -9.75 17.63 -0.07
N SER A 473 -8.59 18.17 0.31
CA SER A 473 -8.10 19.44 -0.22
C SER A 473 -6.73 19.29 -0.88
N ARG A 474 -6.56 19.95 -2.01
CA ARG A 474 -5.26 20.15 -2.66
C ARG A 474 -4.48 21.31 -2.02
N GLN A 475 -5.17 22.16 -1.26
CA GLN A 475 -4.54 23.33 -0.63
C GLN A 475 -3.58 22.87 0.47
N VAL A 476 -2.34 23.33 0.38
CA VAL A 476 -1.37 23.17 1.45
C VAL A 476 -1.70 24.21 2.53
N PRO A 477 -1.90 23.81 3.81
CA PRO A 477 -2.00 24.76 4.90
C PRO A 477 -0.85 25.75 4.85
N LYS A 478 -1.11 27.05 4.98
CA LYS A 478 -0.07 28.05 4.92
C LYS A 478 -0.08 28.90 6.19
N LEU A 479 1.00 28.82 6.97
CA LEU A 479 1.23 29.67 8.11
C LEU A 479 1.81 31.00 7.65
N VAL A 480 1.04 32.07 7.77
CA VAL A 480 1.49 33.42 7.52
C VAL A 480 1.83 34.08 8.86
N TYR A 481 3.01 34.65 8.95
CA TYR A 481 3.45 35.32 10.19
C TYR A 481 4.34 36.51 9.93
N TYR A 482 4.42 37.41 10.90
CA TYR A 482 5.39 38.49 10.94
C TYR A 482 5.83 38.76 12.38
N LEU A 483 7.06 39.22 12.52
CA LEU A 483 7.66 39.58 13.79
C LEU A 483 7.74 41.08 13.91
N ASP A 484 7.07 41.65 14.90
CA ASP A 484 7.15 43.05 15.26
C ASP A 484 8.21 43.23 16.35
N ILE A 485 9.32 43.90 16.00
CA ILE A 485 10.42 44.19 16.91
C ILE A 485 10.36 45.68 17.20
N LYS A 486 10.04 46.06 18.42
CA LYS A 486 10.03 47.47 18.81
C LYS A 486 11.45 48.04 18.85
N ALA A 487 11.67 49.17 18.18
CA ALA A 487 12.93 49.91 18.26
C ALA A 487 13.28 50.20 19.72
N ASN A 488 14.50 49.89 20.12
CA ASN A 488 15.03 50.09 21.49
C ASN A 488 14.38 49.25 22.59
N SER A 489 13.72 48.15 22.27
CA SER A 489 13.14 47.21 23.23
C SER A 489 13.57 45.79 22.86
N SER A 490 13.78 44.94 23.89
CA SER A 490 13.93 43.50 23.71
C SER A 490 12.59 42.76 23.48
N ASP A 491 11.48 43.50 23.52
CA ASP A 491 10.15 42.92 23.33
C ASP A 491 9.85 42.69 21.86
N GLN A 492 9.44 41.46 21.54
CA GLN A 492 9.02 41.04 20.23
C GLN A 492 7.57 40.54 20.29
N VAL A 493 6.80 40.80 19.24
CA VAL A 493 5.47 40.23 19.12
C VAL A 493 5.40 39.45 17.80
N LEU A 494 5.18 38.16 17.90
CA LEU A 494 4.91 37.29 16.77
C LEU A 494 3.41 37.33 16.47
N TYR A 495 3.03 37.79 15.26
CA TYR A 495 1.68 37.70 14.74
C TYR A 495 1.61 36.56 13.75
N TYR A 496 0.54 35.76 13.78
CA TYR A 496 0.45 34.55 12.96
C TYR A 496 -1.01 34.14 12.73
N LYS A 497 -1.26 33.51 11.59
CA LYS A 497 -2.56 32.92 11.22
C LYS A 497 -2.41 31.83 10.18
N TRP A 498 -3.38 30.96 10.08
CA TRP A 498 -3.53 30.03 8.96
C TRP A 498 -4.20 30.68 7.75
N GLU A 499 -3.69 30.38 6.57
CA GLU A 499 -4.32 30.60 5.26
C GLU A 499 -4.41 29.27 4.49
N ASN A 500 -5.25 29.22 3.45
CA ASN A 500 -5.49 28.01 2.63
C ASN A 500 -6.08 26.83 3.40
N VAL A 501 -6.84 27.08 4.43
CA VAL A 501 -7.46 26.08 5.30
C VAL A 501 -8.94 26.38 5.51
N ALA A 502 -9.69 25.37 5.97
CA ALA A 502 -11.07 25.57 6.44
C ALA A 502 -11.07 26.37 7.76
N ALA A 503 -12.22 26.98 8.07
CA ALA A 503 -12.36 27.85 9.25
C ALA A 503 -12.14 27.13 10.59
N ASP A 504 -12.41 25.84 10.62
CA ASP A 504 -12.27 24.93 11.77
C ASP A 504 -10.88 24.28 11.88
N PHE A 505 -9.94 24.61 10.98
CA PHE A 505 -8.60 24.06 11.00
C PHE A 505 -7.80 24.53 12.21
N ALA A 506 -7.31 23.60 13.02
CA ALA A 506 -6.73 23.88 14.34
C ALA A 506 -5.34 23.23 14.56
N MET A 507 -4.57 22.97 13.49
CA MET A 507 -3.26 22.34 13.62
C MET A 507 -2.29 23.23 14.40
N PRO A 508 -1.67 22.71 15.48
CA PRO A 508 -0.65 23.43 16.22
C PRO A 508 0.67 23.47 15.45
N VAL A 509 1.53 24.41 15.82
CA VAL A 509 2.88 24.55 15.27
C VAL A 509 3.87 24.80 16.42
N TYR A 510 5.06 24.26 16.31
CA TYR A 510 6.13 24.58 17.24
C TYR A 510 6.86 25.85 16.81
N ILE A 511 7.18 26.67 17.81
CA ILE A 511 8.15 27.73 17.70
C ILE A 511 9.34 27.40 18.62
N THR A 512 10.53 27.71 18.18
CA THR A 512 11.75 27.51 18.96
C THR A 512 12.41 28.86 19.22
N ASP A 513 13.01 28.99 20.41
CA ASP A 513 13.90 30.11 20.74
C ASP A 513 15.33 29.82 20.29
N VAL A 514 16.23 30.77 20.49
CA VAL A 514 17.65 30.63 20.16
C VAL A 514 18.38 29.59 21.02
N PHE A 515 17.80 29.18 22.13
CA PHE A 515 18.35 28.17 23.03
C PHE A 515 17.80 26.78 22.72
N GLY A 516 16.92 26.65 21.70
CA GLY A 516 16.32 25.40 21.32
C GLY A 516 15.10 25.00 22.14
N SER A 517 14.59 25.86 23.04
CA SER A 517 13.37 25.59 23.80
C SER A 517 12.17 25.68 22.86
N ALA A 518 11.38 24.62 22.79
CA ALA A 518 10.21 24.55 21.92
C ALA A 518 8.94 24.95 22.69
N LYS A 519 8.10 25.77 22.08
CA LYS A 519 6.77 26.12 22.55
C LYS A 519 5.74 25.85 21.46
N MET A 520 4.61 25.29 21.83
CA MET A 520 3.49 25.07 20.92
C MET A 520 2.61 26.31 20.86
N ILE A 521 2.24 26.72 19.64
CA ILE A 521 1.24 27.74 19.37
C ILE A 521 0.08 27.13 18.61
N TYR A 522 -1.10 27.73 18.72
CA TYR A 522 -2.35 27.28 18.10
C TYR A 522 -2.86 28.36 17.16
N PRO A 523 -2.37 28.42 15.91
CA PRO A 523 -2.85 29.39 14.93
C PRO A 523 -4.30 29.09 14.53
N SER A 524 -5.06 30.15 14.26
CA SER A 524 -6.40 30.07 13.67
C SER A 524 -6.44 30.82 12.33
N THR A 525 -7.58 30.87 11.69
CA THR A 525 -7.77 31.65 10.44
C THR A 525 -7.82 33.16 10.69
N THR A 526 -8.03 33.59 11.94
CA THR A 526 -7.90 34.98 12.38
C THR A 526 -6.49 35.23 12.93
N GLU A 527 -6.04 36.49 12.91
CA GLU A 527 -4.71 36.84 13.39
C GLU A 527 -4.60 36.61 14.91
N ASN A 528 -3.60 35.85 15.30
CA ASN A 528 -3.20 35.60 16.67
C ASN A 528 -1.90 36.35 16.97
N SER A 529 -1.60 36.61 18.23
CA SER A 529 -0.34 37.20 18.64
C SER A 529 0.26 36.52 19.86
N LEU A 530 1.60 36.46 19.91
CA LEU A 530 2.37 35.98 21.03
C LEU A 530 3.46 37.01 21.37
N LYS A 531 3.47 37.51 22.63
CA LYS A 531 4.53 38.36 23.13
C LYS A 531 5.69 37.51 23.67
N ALA A 532 6.92 37.87 23.34
CA ALA A 532 8.11 37.36 23.95
C ALA A 532 8.95 38.54 24.48
N SER A 533 9.40 38.43 25.69
CA SER A 533 10.33 39.41 26.33
C SER A 533 11.74 38.83 26.28
N GLY A 534 12.74 39.68 25.96
CA GLY A 534 14.14 39.32 25.91
C GLY A 534 14.65 39.09 24.48
N SER A 535 15.95 38.83 24.36
CA SER A 535 16.66 38.65 23.05
C SER A 535 16.28 37.37 22.29
N TYR A 536 15.06 36.91 22.40
CA TYR A 536 14.62 35.66 21.81
C TYR A 536 14.25 35.86 20.34
N HIS A 537 15.07 35.34 19.44
CA HIS A 537 14.64 35.16 18.04
C HIS A 537 13.74 33.94 17.95
N MET A 538 12.43 34.17 17.90
CA MET A 538 11.45 33.11 17.66
C MET A 538 11.55 32.60 16.23
N ARG A 539 11.66 31.31 16.06
CA ARG A 539 11.66 30.64 14.75
C ARG A 539 10.50 29.64 14.69
N ILE A 540 9.78 29.65 13.57
CA ILE A 540 8.79 28.61 13.30
C ILE A 540 9.55 27.32 12.98
N ASP A 541 9.19 26.24 13.66
CA ASP A 541 9.66 24.89 13.29
C ASP A 541 8.87 24.38 12.09
N THR A 542 9.44 24.57 10.91
CA THR A 542 8.83 24.14 9.65
C THR A 542 8.94 22.63 9.39
N LYS A 543 9.66 21.90 10.26
CA LYS A 543 9.81 20.45 10.17
C LYS A 543 8.81 19.69 11.03
N CYS A 544 8.08 20.35 11.91
CA CYS A 544 7.17 19.69 12.84
C CYS A 544 5.89 19.12 12.16
N ALA A 545 5.52 19.62 10.98
CA ALA A 545 4.33 19.18 10.25
C ALA A 545 4.42 19.59 8.77
N TYR A 546 3.49 19.08 7.94
CA TYR A 546 3.41 19.42 6.52
C TYR A 546 2.57 20.67 6.28
N PHE A 547 3.21 21.81 6.17
CA PHE A 547 2.60 23.10 5.83
C PHE A 547 3.60 24.02 5.11
N ALA A 548 3.09 25.02 4.39
CA ALA A 548 3.89 26.12 3.86
C ALA A 548 4.00 27.25 4.89
N SER A 549 5.06 28.02 4.89
CA SER A 549 5.18 29.22 5.72
C SER A 549 5.56 30.45 4.88
N GLU A 550 5.07 31.59 5.28
CA GLU A 550 5.33 32.88 4.62
C GLU A 550 5.56 33.98 5.66
N ILE A 551 6.72 34.62 5.57
CA ILE A 551 7.00 35.81 6.37
C ILE A 551 6.47 37.03 5.61
N ARG A 552 5.58 37.81 6.23
CA ARG A 552 5.09 39.08 5.66
C ARG A 552 5.67 40.26 6.43
N LYS A 553 5.80 41.37 5.74
CA LYS A 553 6.01 42.65 6.41
C LYS A 553 4.72 43.07 7.09
N ARG A 554 4.84 43.75 8.24
CA ARG A 554 3.67 44.35 8.90
C ARG A 554 2.96 45.29 7.89
N PRO A 555 1.61 45.22 7.77
CA PRO A 555 0.87 46.15 6.94
C PRO A 555 1.11 47.60 7.33
#